data_3f799d4bdc62ca3b83820eb23f96ffaa
#
_entry.id   3f799d4bdc62ca3b83820eb23f96ffaa
#
_cell.length_a   1.000
_cell.length_b   1.000
_cell.length_c   1.000
_cell.angle_alpha   90.00
_cell.angle_beta   90.00
_cell.angle_gamma   90.00
#
_symmetry.space_group_name_H-M   'P 1'
#
loop_
_entity.id
_entity.type
_entity.pdbx_description
1 polymer ?
#
loop_
_entity_poly.entity_id
_entity_poly.type
_entity_poly.pdbx_seq_one_letter_code
_entity_poly.pdbx_strand_id
1 'polypeptide(L)'
;MILKEYLKFCGVTNKDFAKRIGISPVSLSRYISGERLPEKEIILKISSLTDGAVNPDDFYFKPKIDNDNENINLNSISEIVKNIRNGSKKELAKTITLVESKLKKHQELVKKIFEKFKTNNKTIRIGVTGVPGVGKSTFIESLGLKLIQRNLKVAVLAIDPSSKETGGSILGDKTRMEKLSVHPKAFIRPSPSGGHLGGVAKKTYESMLCLEEAGYDVIFIETMGVGQAETAVHDMVDIFLVLLLPSGGDELQGIKKGIIELADLIVVNKADNDLQKAAEITQNEYKTALHISGKPKNGFEVEVLICSSLKSKGLEKIWDYIQVFINKKKKNHTFFSDRQSQLKEWMWNSIYQTVNEMINSDLSKNEFIKKIQLKVDDKKLSVFRATQLMCNFLLKNKF
;
A
#
# COMPACT_ATOMS: atom_id res chain seq x y z
N MET A 1 -2.98 -13.20 15.24
CA MET A 1 -3.71 -14.51 15.37
C MET A 1 -4.81 -14.31 16.39
N ILE A 2 -6.06 -14.73 16.12
CA ILE A 2 -7.13 -14.60 17.13
C ILE A 2 -6.92 -15.57 18.30
N LEU A 3 -7.32 -15.16 19.50
CA LEU A 3 -7.12 -15.93 20.74
C LEU A 3 -7.61 -17.36 20.65
N LYS A 4 -8.74 -17.62 20.00
CA LYS A 4 -9.29 -18.98 19.78
C LYS A 4 -8.34 -19.91 19.03
N GLU A 5 -7.69 -19.37 17.99
CA GLU A 5 -6.74 -20.14 17.15
C GLU A 5 -5.44 -20.40 17.91
N TYR A 6 -4.96 -19.42 18.67
CA TYR A 6 -3.78 -19.56 19.52
C TYR A 6 -3.96 -20.67 20.55
N LEU A 7 -5.07 -20.68 21.29
CA LEU A 7 -5.36 -21.70 22.29
C LEU A 7 -5.45 -23.11 21.67
N LYS A 8 -6.09 -23.21 20.51
CA LYS A 8 -6.16 -24.47 19.76
C LYS A 8 -4.78 -24.93 19.27
N PHE A 9 -3.96 -24.00 18.79
CA PHE A 9 -2.60 -24.29 18.32
C PHE A 9 -1.68 -24.77 19.45
N CYS A 10 -1.76 -24.12 20.62
CA CYS A 10 -0.96 -24.48 21.79
C CYS A 10 -1.53 -25.65 22.61
N GLY A 11 -2.71 -26.19 22.25
CA GLY A 11 -3.36 -27.25 23.02
C GLY A 11 -3.80 -26.84 24.44
N VAL A 12 -3.95 -25.52 24.71
CA VAL A 12 -4.30 -25.01 26.03
C VAL A 12 -5.81 -24.88 26.15
N THR A 13 -6.38 -25.40 27.25
CA THR A 13 -7.83 -25.29 27.48
C THR A 13 -8.23 -23.87 27.90
N ASN A 14 -9.45 -23.47 27.58
CA ASN A 14 -9.99 -22.17 28.02
C ASN A 14 -9.91 -22.03 29.56
N LYS A 15 -10.11 -23.12 30.30
CA LYS A 15 -10.06 -23.11 31.78
C LYS A 15 -8.65 -22.81 32.29
N ASP A 16 -7.63 -23.44 31.71
CA ASP A 16 -6.24 -23.25 32.13
C ASP A 16 -5.72 -21.87 31.73
N PHE A 17 -6.08 -21.39 30.56
CA PHE A 17 -5.68 -20.07 30.12
C PHE A 17 -6.36 -18.95 30.92
N ALA A 18 -7.65 -19.11 31.24
CA ALA A 18 -8.37 -18.19 32.09
C ALA A 18 -7.74 -18.06 33.48
N LYS A 19 -7.28 -19.21 34.07
CA LYS A 19 -6.56 -19.23 35.33
C LYS A 19 -5.24 -18.47 35.28
N ARG A 20 -4.49 -18.58 34.16
CA ARG A 20 -3.22 -17.85 33.96
C ARG A 20 -3.40 -16.33 33.89
N ILE A 21 -4.51 -15.87 33.28
CA ILE A 21 -4.82 -14.45 33.17
C ILE A 21 -5.42 -13.90 34.46
N GLY A 22 -6.02 -14.76 35.32
CA GLY A 22 -6.73 -14.35 36.53
C GLY A 22 -8.18 -13.95 36.30
N ILE A 23 -8.86 -14.56 35.30
CA ILE A 23 -10.28 -14.30 35.00
C ILE A 23 -11.10 -15.58 35.04
N SER A 24 -12.43 -15.45 35.07
CA SER A 24 -13.32 -16.60 35.00
C SER A 24 -13.29 -17.23 33.57
N PRO A 25 -13.45 -18.57 33.45
CA PRO A 25 -13.56 -19.23 32.15
C PRO A 25 -14.74 -18.70 31.31
N VAL A 26 -15.81 -18.26 31.96
CA VAL A 26 -16.97 -17.63 31.30
C VAL A 26 -16.60 -16.28 30.69
N SER A 27 -15.83 -15.46 31.43
CA SER A 27 -15.33 -14.18 30.89
C SER A 27 -14.42 -14.39 29.68
N LEU A 28 -13.51 -15.37 29.75
CA LEU A 28 -12.63 -15.71 28.61
C LEU A 28 -13.45 -16.19 27.40
N SER A 29 -14.48 -17.01 27.61
CA SER A 29 -15.37 -17.49 26.55
C SER A 29 -16.06 -16.31 25.84
N ARG A 30 -16.56 -15.33 26.62
CA ARG A 30 -17.18 -14.12 26.08
C ARG A 30 -16.19 -13.23 25.33
N TYR A 31 -14.93 -13.20 25.72
CA TYR A 31 -13.87 -12.50 24.97
C TYR A 31 -13.53 -13.23 23.65
N ILE A 32 -13.50 -14.55 23.67
CA ILE A 32 -13.27 -15.39 22.48
C ILE A 32 -14.45 -15.29 21.50
N SER A 33 -15.70 -15.28 21.99
CA SER A 33 -16.90 -15.13 21.15
C SER A 33 -17.09 -13.70 20.66
N GLY A 34 -16.43 -12.70 21.30
CA GLY A 34 -16.59 -11.28 20.97
C GLY A 34 -17.83 -10.65 21.54
N GLU A 35 -18.55 -11.34 22.44
CA GLU A 35 -19.72 -10.79 23.16
C GLU A 35 -19.32 -9.65 24.10
N ARG A 36 -18.09 -9.69 24.62
CA ARG A 36 -17.54 -8.64 25.47
C ARG A 36 -16.10 -8.37 25.09
N LEU A 37 -15.70 -7.10 25.07
CA LEU A 37 -14.30 -6.70 24.90
C LEU A 37 -13.59 -6.80 26.26
N PRO A 38 -12.34 -7.37 26.29
CA PRO A 38 -11.54 -7.35 27.50
C PRO A 38 -11.11 -5.91 27.83
N GLU A 39 -10.91 -5.64 29.12
CA GLU A 39 -10.31 -4.39 29.58
C GLU A 39 -8.82 -4.30 29.16
N LYS A 40 -8.29 -3.08 29.04
CA LYS A 40 -6.92 -2.81 28.56
C LYS A 40 -5.86 -3.65 29.27
N GLU A 41 -5.98 -3.81 30.59
CA GLU A 41 -5.05 -4.62 31.40
C GLU A 41 -5.10 -6.12 31.02
N ILE A 42 -6.30 -6.64 30.76
CA ILE A 42 -6.48 -8.04 30.36
C ILE A 42 -5.94 -8.26 28.94
N ILE A 43 -6.13 -7.31 28.03
CA ILE A 43 -5.57 -7.37 26.67
C ILE A 43 -4.05 -7.42 26.72
N LEU A 44 -3.42 -6.56 27.53
CA LEU A 44 -1.97 -6.55 27.69
C LEU A 44 -1.44 -7.85 28.33
N LYS A 45 -2.15 -8.41 29.32
CA LYS A 45 -1.80 -9.73 29.88
C LYS A 45 -1.92 -10.86 28.85
N ILE A 46 -2.96 -10.86 28.02
CA ILE A 46 -3.10 -11.84 26.94
C ILE A 46 -1.96 -11.70 25.94
N SER A 47 -1.64 -10.48 25.51
CA SER A 47 -0.54 -10.24 24.58
C SER A 47 0.80 -10.71 25.15
N SER A 48 1.08 -10.41 26.40
CA SER A 48 2.31 -10.85 27.10
C SER A 48 2.39 -12.38 27.26
N LEU A 49 1.30 -13.04 27.67
CA LEU A 49 1.27 -14.49 27.85
C LEU A 49 1.28 -15.29 26.54
N THR A 50 1.05 -14.63 25.43
CA THR A 50 1.08 -15.22 24.09
C THR A 50 2.30 -14.78 23.29
N ASP A 51 3.30 -14.16 23.94
CA ASP A 51 4.50 -13.60 23.32
C ASP A 51 4.18 -12.73 22.09
N GLY A 52 3.11 -11.93 22.18
CA GLY A 52 2.63 -11.08 21.08
C GLY A 52 1.90 -11.81 19.95
N ALA A 53 1.70 -13.12 20.03
CA ALA A 53 0.96 -13.87 19.01
C ALA A 53 -0.51 -13.46 18.93
N VAL A 54 -1.10 -12.99 20.04
CA VAL A 54 -2.41 -12.36 20.11
C VAL A 54 -2.21 -10.89 20.46
N ASN A 55 -2.45 -10.01 19.51
CA ASN A 55 -2.27 -8.57 19.66
C ASN A 55 -3.52 -7.88 20.20
N PRO A 56 -3.38 -6.71 20.85
CA PRO A 56 -4.53 -5.89 21.26
C PRO A 56 -5.54 -5.64 20.14
N ASP A 57 -5.05 -5.43 18.91
CA ASP A 57 -5.89 -5.18 17.74
C ASP A 57 -6.79 -6.37 17.36
N ASP A 58 -6.40 -7.60 17.69
CA ASP A 58 -7.21 -8.80 17.45
C ASP A 58 -8.55 -8.78 18.21
N PHE A 59 -8.65 -7.96 19.26
CA PHE A 59 -9.91 -7.78 20.04
C PHE A 59 -10.78 -6.64 19.51
N TYR A 60 -10.18 -5.59 18.92
CA TYR A 60 -10.90 -4.42 18.45
C TYR A 60 -11.35 -4.54 16.97
N PHE A 61 -10.63 -5.36 16.19
CA PHE A 61 -10.90 -5.56 14.77
C PHE A 61 -11.44 -6.96 14.47
N LYS A 62 -12.43 -7.43 15.25
CA LYS A 62 -13.27 -8.52 14.74
C LYS A 62 -14.23 -7.96 13.70
N PRO A 63 -14.13 -8.27 12.41
CA PRO A 63 -15.32 -8.30 11.60
C PRO A 63 -16.22 -9.33 12.26
N LYS A 64 -17.47 -9.01 12.57
CA LYS A 64 -18.51 -10.01 12.80
C LYS A 64 -18.58 -10.84 11.51
N ILE A 65 -17.85 -11.91 11.48
CA ILE A 65 -18.01 -12.96 10.48
C ILE A 65 -19.10 -13.83 11.10
N ASP A 66 -20.33 -13.55 10.73
CA ASP A 66 -21.42 -14.48 10.95
C ASP A 66 -21.00 -15.80 10.30
N ASN A 67 -20.93 -16.84 11.11
CA ASN A 67 -20.59 -18.21 10.69
C ASN A 67 -21.75 -18.87 9.93
N ASP A 68 -22.45 -18.11 9.12
CA ASP A 68 -23.44 -18.68 8.23
C ASP A 68 -22.79 -19.03 6.89
N ASN A 69 -22.98 -20.29 6.51
CA ASN A 69 -22.74 -20.83 5.17
C ASN A 69 -23.66 -20.12 4.15
N GLU A 70 -23.60 -18.80 4.10
CA GLU A 70 -24.31 -18.06 3.08
C GLU A 70 -23.48 -18.00 1.81
N ASN A 71 -23.99 -18.61 0.76
CA ASN A 71 -23.77 -18.20 -0.60
C ASN A 71 -23.86 -16.69 -0.62
N ILE A 72 -22.72 -15.99 -0.73
CA ILE A 72 -22.66 -14.53 -0.78
C ILE A 72 -23.53 -14.13 -1.97
N ASN A 73 -24.71 -13.65 -1.66
CA ASN A 73 -25.76 -13.39 -2.63
C ASN A 73 -25.28 -12.25 -3.53
N LEU A 74 -25.44 -12.40 -4.85
CA LEU A 74 -25.09 -11.34 -5.82
C LEU A 74 -25.74 -9.99 -5.47
N ASN A 75 -26.86 -10.00 -4.75
CA ASN A 75 -27.53 -8.81 -4.23
C ASN A 75 -26.68 -8.10 -3.16
N SER A 76 -26.00 -8.83 -2.28
CA SER A 76 -25.10 -8.23 -1.27
C SER A 76 -23.86 -7.57 -1.88
N ILE A 77 -23.31 -8.13 -2.97
CA ILE A 77 -22.18 -7.54 -3.70
C ILE A 77 -22.59 -6.24 -4.38
N SER A 78 -23.75 -6.22 -5.02
CA SER A 78 -24.28 -5.01 -5.66
C SER A 78 -24.55 -3.90 -4.65
N GLU A 79 -24.98 -4.27 -3.45
CA GLU A 79 -25.20 -3.34 -2.33
C GLU A 79 -23.87 -2.78 -1.80
N ILE A 80 -22.85 -3.61 -1.60
CA ILE A 80 -21.49 -3.17 -1.21
C ILE A 80 -20.97 -2.12 -2.20
N VAL A 81 -21.02 -2.42 -3.51
CA VAL A 81 -20.55 -1.51 -4.55
C VAL A 81 -21.38 -0.22 -4.58
N LYS A 82 -22.70 -0.30 -4.42
CA LYS A 82 -23.57 0.87 -4.32
C LYS A 82 -23.22 1.74 -3.12
N ASN A 83 -22.95 1.13 -1.96
CA ASN A 83 -22.58 1.86 -0.74
C ASN A 83 -21.21 2.53 -0.89
N ILE A 84 -20.25 1.89 -1.55
CA ILE A 84 -18.94 2.49 -1.88
C ILE A 84 -19.15 3.72 -2.77
N ARG A 85 -19.94 3.63 -3.85
CA ARG A 85 -20.26 4.76 -4.75
C ARG A 85 -20.96 5.89 -4.03
N ASN A 86 -21.79 5.58 -3.05
CA ASN A 86 -22.48 6.56 -2.21
C ASN A 86 -21.57 7.17 -1.13
N GLY A 87 -20.28 6.84 -1.11
CA GLY A 87 -19.28 7.45 -0.21
C GLY A 87 -19.22 6.83 1.18
N SER A 88 -19.72 5.61 1.39
CA SER A 88 -19.59 4.90 2.67
C SER A 88 -18.14 4.55 2.96
N LYS A 89 -17.48 5.35 3.82
CA LYS A 89 -16.10 5.08 4.26
C LYS A 89 -15.98 3.74 4.98
N LYS A 90 -17.03 3.29 5.67
CA LYS A 90 -17.07 2.00 6.37
C LYS A 90 -16.99 0.83 5.40
N GLU A 91 -17.81 0.83 4.35
CA GLU A 91 -17.79 -0.24 3.34
C GLU A 91 -16.51 -0.20 2.48
N LEU A 92 -16.02 1.00 2.17
CA LEU A 92 -14.72 1.17 1.51
C LEU A 92 -13.58 0.58 2.35
N ALA A 93 -13.50 0.90 3.64
CA ALA A 93 -12.46 0.38 4.54
C ALA A 93 -12.53 -1.14 4.68
N LYS A 94 -13.74 -1.72 4.79
CA LYS A 94 -13.93 -3.17 4.81
C LYS A 94 -13.47 -3.82 3.50
N THR A 95 -13.83 -3.24 2.36
CA THR A 95 -13.44 -3.77 1.04
C THR A 95 -11.92 -3.74 0.86
N ILE A 96 -11.25 -2.66 1.26
CA ILE A 96 -9.78 -2.60 1.24
C ILE A 96 -9.18 -3.64 2.19
N THR A 97 -9.76 -3.88 3.36
CA THR A 97 -9.31 -4.95 4.26
C THR A 97 -9.44 -6.33 3.62
N LEU A 98 -10.51 -6.58 2.85
CA LEU A 98 -10.66 -7.83 2.08
C LEU A 98 -9.60 -7.96 0.98
N VAL A 99 -9.28 -6.87 0.29
CA VAL A 99 -8.19 -6.80 -0.72
C VAL A 99 -6.85 -7.17 -0.10
N GLU A 100 -6.55 -6.67 1.09
CA GLU A 100 -5.29 -6.93 1.80
C GLU A 100 -5.21 -8.35 2.38
N SER A 101 -6.33 -9.04 2.53
CA SER A 101 -6.40 -10.39 3.11
C SER A 101 -5.78 -11.46 2.20
N LYS A 102 -5.16 -12.47 2.82
CA LYS A 102 -4.61 -13.66 2.14
C LYS A 102 -5.59 -14.83 2.09
N LEU A 103 -6.78 -14.71 2.70
CA LEU A 103 -7.77 -15.78 2.75
C LEU A 103 -8.42 -15.98 1.39
N LYS A 104 -8.45 -17.21 0.86
CA LYS A 104 -9.03 -17.54 -0.45
C LYS A 104 -10.47 -17.06 -0.60
N LYS A 105 -11.32 -17.26 0.42
CA LYS A 105 -12.71 -16.76 0.43
C LYS A 105 -12.81 -15.25 0.22
N HIS A 106 -11.91 -14.47 0.86
CA HIS A 106 -11.87 -13.01 0.69
C HIS A 106 -11.42 -12.62 -0.72
N GLN A 107 -10.45 -13.33 -1.28
CA GLN A 107 -9.97 -13.07 -2.64
C GLN A 107 -11.06 -13.38 -3.69
N GLU A 108 -11.86 -14.43 -3.50
CA GLU A 108 -13.01 -14.73 -4.37
C GLU A 108 -14.09 -13.66 -4.30
N LEU A 109 -14.34 -13.14 -3.09
CA LEU A 109 -15.29 -12.04 -2.90
C LEU A 109 -14.79 -10.75 -3.58
N VAL A 110 -13.52 -10.41 -3.41
CA VAL A 110 -12.87 -9.25 -4.05
C VAL A 110 -12.98 -9.33 -5.57
N LYS A 111 -12.73 -10.49 -6.17
CA LYS A 111 -12.91 -10.68 -7.62
C LYS A 111 -14.33 -10.31 -8.07
N LYS A 112 -15.34 -10.85 -7.39
CA LYS A 112 -16.75 -10.55 -7.70
C LYS A 112 -17.13 -9.08 -7.51
N ILE A 113 -16.52 -8.39 -6.51
CA ILE A 113 -16.70 -6.96 -6.29
C ILE A 113 -16.10 -6.16 -7.45
N PHE A 114 -14.86 -6.50 -7.86
CA PHE A 114 -14.16 -5.79 -8.94
C PHE A 114 -14.82 -5.97 -10.31
N GLU A 115 -15.48 -7.10 -10.57
CA GLU A 115 -16.29 -7.31 -11.78
C GLU A 115 -17.44 -6.28 -11.91
N LYS A 116 -17.86 -5.67 -10.79
CA LYS A 116 -18.92 -4.63 -10.77
C LYS A 116 -18.38 -3.21 -10.78
N PHE A 117 -17.06 -3.01 -10.64
CA PHE A 117 -16.45 -1.70 -10.69
C PHE A 117 -16.49 -1.11 -12.09
N LYS A 118 -16.62 0.23 -12.14
CA LYS A 118 -16.61 0.97 -13.41
C LYS A 118 -15.24 1.61 -13.62
N THR A 119 -14.80 1.66 -14.87
CA THR A 119 -13.60 2.41 -15.22
C THR A 119 -13.80 3.90 -14.90
N ASN A 120 -12.97 4.46 -14.01
CA ASN A 120 -13.00 5.86 -13.66
C ASN A 120 -11.74 6.56 -14.18
N ASN A 121 -11.91 7.47 -15.16
CA ASN A 121 -10.82 8.24 -15.76
C ASN A 121 -10.76 9.69 -15.24
N LYS A 122 -11.49 10.01 -14.17
CA LYS A 122 -11.53 11.38 -13.60
C LYS A 122 -10.52 11.57 -12.49
N THR A 123 -10.26 10.54 -11.71
CA THR A 123 -9.31 10.56 -10.60
C THR A 123 -7.89 10.82 -11.07
N ILE A 124 -7.14 11.66 -10.36
CA ILE A 124 -5.71 11.90 -10.57
C ILE A 124 -4.92 11.08 -9.54
N ARG A 125 -4.01 10.24 -10.01
CA ARG A 125 -3.14 9.39 -9.19
C ARG A 125 -1.77 10.05 -9.09
N ILE A 126 -1.33 10.37 -7.88
CA ILE A 126 -0.07 11.09 -7.60
C ILE A 126 0.83 10.20 -6.74
N GLY A 127 1.95 9.75 -7.30
CA GLY A 127 3.01 9.10 -6.53
C GLY A 127 3.88 10.15 -5.84
N VAL A 128 4.17 9.95 -4.55
CA VAL A 128 5.03 10.84 -3.78
C VAL A 128 6.14 10.04 -3.14
N THR A 129 7.39 10.39 -3.49
CA THR A 129 8.60 9.77 -2.92
C THR A 129 9.61 10.83 -2.48
N GLY A 130 10.68 10.40 -1.87
CA GLY A 130 11.79 11.23 -1.36
C GLY A 130 12.40 10.61 -0.12
N VAL A 131 13.57 11.08 0.28
CA VAL A 131 14.29 10.55 1.44
C VAL A 131 13.46 10.60 2.74
N PRO A 132 13.73 9.71 3.72
CA PRO A 132 13.16 9.83 5.04
C PRO A 132 13.42 11.24 5.63
N GLY A 133 12.43 11.82 6.29
CA GLY A 133 12.56 13.14 6.87
C GLY A 133 12.36 14.32 5.92
N VAL A 134 12.21 14.14 4.61
CA VAL A 134 11.95 15.23 3.64
C VAL A 134 10.60 15.93 3.85
N GLY A 135 9.67 15.33 4.59
CA GLY A 135 8.36 15.88 4.90
C GLY A 135 7.25 15.44 3.94
N LYS A 136 7.31 14.20 3.41
CA LYS A 136 6.27 13.65 2.52
C LYS A 136 4.87 13.73 3.10
N SER A 137 4.67 13.21 4.30
CA SER A 137 3.36 13.21 4.96
C SER A 137 2.85 14.62 5.24
N THR A 138 3.74 15.56 5.65
CA THR A 138 3.39 16.98 5.83
C THR A 138 3.01 17.65 4.51
N PHE A 139 3.71 17.30 3.43
CA PHE A 139 3.40 17.79 2.08
C PHE A 139 2.02 17.30 1.63
N ILE A 140 1.76 16.00 1.77
CA ILE A 140 0.48 15.38 1.39
C ILE A 140 -0.66 15.98 2.23
N GLU A 141 -0.47 16.15 3.54
CA GLU A 141 -1.46 16.79 4.40
C GLU A 141 -1.76 18.21 3.97
N SER A 142 -0.73 19.04 3.80
CA SER A 142 -0.89 20.45 3.46
C SER A 142 -1.50 20.66 2.07
N LEU A 143 -1.05 19.89 1.07
CA LEU A 143 -1.63 19.92 -0.27
C LEU A 143 -3.05 19.34 -0.26
N GLY A 144 -3.27 18.21 0.41
CA GLY A 144 -4.58 17.56 0.52
C GLY A 144 -5.64 18.48 1.14
N LEU A 145 -5.31 19.21 2.21
CA LEU A 145 -6.22 20.18 2.81
C LEU A 145 -6.56 21.33 1.83
N LYS A 146 -5.60 21.85 1.07
CA LYS A 146 -5.87 22.85 0.01
C LYS A 146 -6.78 22.29 -1.09
N LEU A 147 -6.61 21.04 -1.49
CA LEU A 147 -7.48 20.39 -2.48
C LEU A 147 -8.92 20.22 -1.95
N ILE A 148 -9.06 19.88 -0.67
CA ILE A 148 -10.36 19.79 -0.02
C ILE A 148 -11.07 21.15 0.05
N GLN A 149 -10.34 22.25 0.28
CA GLN A 149 -10.87 23.61 0.19
C GLN A 149 -11.39 23.93 -1.22
N ARG A 150 -10.80 23.36 -2.27
CA ARG A 150 -11.30 23.41 -3.66
C ARG A 150 -12.43 22.40 -3.94
N ASN A 151 -13.04 21.85 -2.90
CA ASN A 151 -14.16 20.89 -2.96
C ASN A 151 -13.81 19.50 -3.48
N LEU A 152 -12.53 19.13 -3.60
CA LEU A 152 -12.08 17.82 -4.06
C LEU A 152 -12.05 16.80 -2.91
N LYS A 153 -12.34 15.52 -3.21
CA LYS A 153 -12.14 14.39 -2.30
C LYS A 153 -10.73 13.83 -2.46
N VAL A 154 -10.04 13.65 -1.36
CA VAL A 154 -8.63 13.23 -1.33
C VAL A 154 -8.47 11.90 -0.62
N ALA A 155 -7.73 10.97 -1.22
CA ALA A 155 -7.32 9.74 -0.56
C ALA A 155 -5.80 9.62 -0.50
N VAL A 156 -5.30 8.91 0.52
CA VAL A 156 -3.88 8.63 0.72
C VAL A 156 -3.69 7.14 0.97
N LEU A 157 -2.85 6.51 0.18
CA LEU A 157 -2.31 5.16 0.41
C LEU A 157 -0.85 5.30 0.81
N ALA A 158 -0.51 4.96 2.05
CA ALA A 158 0.86 4.98 2.52
C ALA A 158 1.43 3.56 2.51
N ILE A 159 2.52 3.35 1.76
CA ILE A 159 3.19 2.05 1.65
C ILE A 159 4.31 2.00 2.69
N ASP A 160 4.15 1.15 3.72
CA ASP A 160 5.16 0.95 4.75
C ASP A 160 5.87 -0.42 4.60
N PRO A 161 7.14 -0.48 4.19
CA PRO A 161 7.90 -1.72 4.08
C PRO A 161 8.30 -2.32 5.44
N SER A 162 8.19 -1.60 6.55
CA SER A 162 8.76 -2.00 7.84
C SER A 162 7.95 -3.03 8.64
N SER A 163 6.75 -3.44 8.19
CA SER A 163 5.84 -4.28 8.97
C SER A 163 6.09 -5.79 8.90
N LYS A 164 7.30 -6.25 8.52
CA LYS A 164 7.57 -7.71 8.47
C LYS A 164 7.59 -8.37 9.84
N GLU A 165 8.01 -7.67 10.89
CA GLU A 165 8.23 -8.28 12.22
C GLU A 165 7.31 -7.76 13.32
N THR A 166 6.78 -6.54 13.21
CA THR A 166 6.07 -5.91 14.35
C THR A 166 4.58 -5.66 14.14
N GLY A 167 4.03 -5.86 12.94
CA GLY A 167 2.58 -5.65 12.66
C GLY A 167 2.07 -4.22 12.95
N GLY A 168 2.95 -3.27 13.22
CA GLY A 168 2.60 -2.07 13.95
C GLY A 168 3.11 -0.76 13.39
N SER A 169 2.70 -0.37 12.17
CA SER A 169 2.79 1.05 11.78
C SER A 169 1.43 1.68 11.43
N ILE A 170 0.34 1.02 11.75
CA ILE A 170 -1.03 1.48 11.43
C ILE A 170 -1.37 2.82 12.12
N LEU A 171 -0.75 3.12 13.25
CA LEU A 171 -0.95 4.38 13.99
C LEU A 171 -0.02 5.51 13.53
N GLY A 172 1.21 5.20 13.09
CA GLY A 172 2.23 6.21 12.78
C GLY A 172 1.84 7.18 11.66
N ASP A 173 1.20 6.72 10.59
CA ASP A 173 0.88 7.57 9.45
C ASP A 173 -0.39 8.40 9.67
N LYS A 174 -1.36 7.90 10.42
CA LYS A 174 -2.54 8.70 10.83
C LYS A 174 -2.16 9.81 11.80
N THR A 175 -1.19 9.58 12.68
CA THR A 175 -0.67 10.60 13.61
C THR A 175 0.17 11.66 12.90
N ARG A 176 0.73 11.35 11.72
CA ARG A 176 1.50 12.31 10.91
C ARG A 176 0.63 13.24 10.06
N MET A 177 -0.63 12.88 9.79
CA MET A 177 -1.59 13.66 8.98
C MET A 177 -2.88 13.89 9.79
N GLU A 178 -2.74 14.50 10.97
CA GLU A 178 -3.83 14.62 11.95
C GLU A 178 -5.05 15.36 11.40
N LYS A 179 -4.84 16.51 10.74
CA LYS A 179 -5.92 17.35 10.22
C LYS A 179 -6.60 16.71 9.02
N LEU A 180 -5.82 16.08 8.14
CA LEU A 180 -6.37 15.41 6.96
C LEU A 180 -7.13 14.14 7.35
N SER A 181 -6.64 13.37 8.32
CA SER A 181 -7.22 12.08 8.73
C SER A 181 -8.64 12.18 9.27
N VAL A 182 -8.99 13.28 9.92
CA VAL A 182 -10.33 13.52 10.49
C VAL A 182 -11.30 14.20 9.53
N HIS A 183 -10.82 14.66 8.37
CA HIS A 183 -11.66 15.43 7.45
C HIS A 183 -12.68 14.54 6.72
N PRO A 184 -13.97 14.96 6.59
CA PRO A 184 -15.02 14.15 5.94
C PRO A 184 -14.72 13.78 4.49
N LYS A 185 -14.03 14.65 3.72
CA LYS A 185 -13.65 14.43 2.33
C LYS A 185 -12.30 13.73 2.15
N ALA A 186 -11.65 13.31 3.23
CA ALA A 186 -10.39 12.59 3.16
C ALA A 186 -10.53 11.13 3.57
N PHE A 187 -9.65 10.28 3.03
CA PHE A 187 -9.50 8.88 3.44
C PHE A 187 -8.01 8.53 3.45
N ILE A 188 -7.52 8.03 4.58
CA ILE A 188 -6.11 7.63 4.73
C ILE A 188 -6.06 6.15 5.07
N ARG A 189 -5.30 5.39 4.28
CA ARG A 189 -5.07 3.96 4.50
C ARG A 189 -3.58 3.66 4.50
N PRO A 190 -2.98 3.34 5.66
CA PRO A 190 -1.69 2.67 5.72
C PRO A 190 -1.85 1.27 5.14
N SER A 191 -1.04 0.93 4.13
CA SER A 191 -1.01 -0.40 3.51
C SER A 191 0.21 -1.16 3.99
N PRO A 192 0.04 -2.27 4.74
CA PRO A 192 1.17 -3.07 5.20
C PRO A 192 1.87 -3.72 4.00
N SER A 193 3.17 -3.53 3.90
CA SER A 193 3.99 -4.22 2.91
C SER A 193 4.20 -5.67 3.35
N GLY A 194 3.41 -6.59 2.86
CA GLY A 194 3.47 -8.03 3.20
C GLY A 194 4.74 -8.77 2.75
N GLY A 195 5.89 -8.12 2.74
CA GLY A 195 7.21 -8.76 2.61
C GLY A 195 7.72 -9.04 1.20
N HIS A 196 6.88 -9.12 0.18
CA HIS A 196 7.28 -9.23 -1.22
C HIS A 196 6.78 -8.01 -2.01
N LEU A 197 7.70 -7.30 -2.65
CA LEU A 197 7.43 -6.08 -3.41
C LEU A 197 6.28 -6.22 -4.42
N GLY A 198 6.20 -7.33 -5.14
CA GLY A 198 5.11 -7.60 -6.08
C GLY A 198 3.74 -7.69 -5.39
N GLY A 199 3.68 -8.27 -4.17
CA GLY A 199 2.43 -8.38 -3.41
C GLY A 199 1.93 -7.04 -2.87
N VAL A 200 2.85 -6.13 -2.52
CA VAL A 200 2.53 -4.76 -2.09
C VAL A 200 1.96 -3.97 -3.26
N ALA A 201 2.64 -3.99 -4.40
CA ALA A 201 2.19 -3.29 -5.61
C ALA A 201 0.78 -3.73 -6.03
N LYS A 202 0.50 -5.05 -6.01
CA LYS A 202 -0.83 -5.59 -6.33
C LYS A 202 -1.91 -5.06 -5.40
N LYS A 203 -1.71 -5.16 -4.09
CA LYS A 203 -2.70 -4.71 -3.09
C LYS A 203 -2.91 -3.21 -3.11
N THR A 204 -1.85 -2.44 -3.33
CA THR A 204 -1.93 -0.98 -3.47
C THR A 204 -2.73 -0.59 -4.70
N TYR A 205 -2.48 -1.25 -5.84
CA TYR A 205 -3.25 -1.04 -7.06
C TYR A 205 -4.73 -1.38 -6.88
N GLU A 206 -5.04 -2.54 -6.30
CA GLU A 206 -6.40 -2.97 -6.01
C GLU A 206 -7.11 -2.00 -5.02
N SER A 207 -6.41 -1.52 -3.99
CA SER A 207 -6.93 -0.51 -3.05
C SER A 207 -7.20 0.83 -3.74
N MET A 208 -6.33 1.22 -4.67
CA MET A 208 -6.51 2.42 -5.48
C MET A 208 -7.78 2.33 -6.34
N LEU A 209 -8.07 1.18 -6.95
CA LEU A 209 -9.32 0.96 -7.69
C LEU A 209 -10.57 1.10 -6.80
N CYS A 210 -10.50 0.64 -5.55
CA CYS A 210 -11.59 0.84 -4.57
C CYS A 210 -11.82 2.34 -4.29
N LEU A 211 -10.76 3.13 -4.19
CA LEU A 211 -10.83 4.57 -3.98
C LEU A 211 -11.39 5.31 -5.20
N GLU A 212 -11.02 4.89 -6.40
CA GLU A 212 -11.58 5.42 -7.65
C GLU A 212 -13.09 5.15 -7.74
N GLU A 213 -13.53 3.93 -7.40
CA GLU A 213 -14.94 3.56 -7.38
C GLU A 213 -15.73 4.34 -6.31
N ALA A 214 -15.07 4.71 -5.19
CA ALA A 214 -15.66 5.56 -4.14
C ALA A 214 -15.72 7.05 -4.54
N GLY A 215 -15.21 7.41 -5.74
CA GLY A 215 -15.28 8.76 -6.29
C GLY A 215 -14.32 9.75 -5.62
N TYR A 216 -13.12 9.31 -5.24
CA TYR A 216 -12.06 10.22 -4.85
C TYR A 216 -11.46 10.89 -6.08
N ASP A 217 -11.29 12.22 -6.01
CA ASP A 217 -10.79 13.03 -7.13
C ASP A 217 -9.27 12.94 -7.26
N VAL A 218 -8.57 12.86 -6.11
CA VAL A 218 -7.11 12.78 -6.03
C VAL A 218 -6.72 11.66 -5.08
N ILE A 219 -5.81 10.78 -5.54
CA ILE A 219 -5.23 9.71 -4.74
C ILE A 219 -3.72 9.93 -4.66
N PHE A 220 -3.21 10.16 -3.46
CA PHE A 220 -1.78 10.15 -3.18
C PHE A 220 -1.33 8.72 -2.82
N ILE A 221 -0.20 8.29 -3.40
CA ILE A 221 0.47 7.05 -3.04
C ILE A 221 1.84 7.43 -2.51
N GLU A 222 2.02 7.32 -1.18
CA GLU A 222 3.25 7.68 -0.47
C GLU A 222 4.15 6.45 -0.36
N THR A 223 5.44 6.61 -0.76
CA THR A 223 6.49 5.60 -0.53
C THR A 223 7.41 6.03 0.62
N MET A 224 8.13 5.08 1.21
CA MET A 224 9.10 5.36 2.28
C MET A 224 10.42 5.95 1.80
N GLY A 225 10.71 5.94 0.50
CA GLY A 225 11.93 6.53 -0.06
C GLY A 225 13.19 5.66 0.08
N VAL A 226 13.07 4.36 0.36
CA VAL A 226 14.21 3.48 0.70
C VAL A 226 14.32 2.22 -0.16
N GLY A 227 13.70 2.13 -1.33
CA GLY A 227 13.84 0.87 -2.07
C GLY A 227 13.09 0.76 -3.40
N GLN A 228 12.77 -0.47 -3.78
CA GLN A 228 12.16 -0.80 -5.08
C GLN A 228 10.64 -0.48 -5.17
N ALA A 229 10.03 0.01 -4.09
CA ALA A 229 8.62 0.42 -4.08
C ALA A 229 8.36 1.64 -4.97
N GLU A 230 9.38 2.47 -5.19
CA GLU A 230 9.29 3.69 -6.00
C GLU A 230 8.95 3.38 -7.45
N THR A 231 9.63 2.40 -8.05
CA THR A 231 9.34 1.96 -9.43
C THR A 231 7.93 1.41 -9.55
N ALA A 232 7.53 0.55 -8.60
CA ALA A 232 6.18 -0.01 -8.61
C ALA A 232 5.08 1.07 -8.44
N VAL A 233 5.35 2.13 -7.66
CA VAL A 233 4.43 3.27 -7.54
C VAL A 233 4.43 4.11 -8.81
N HIS A 234 5.59 4.40 -9.40
CA HIS A 234 5.68 5.10 -10.68
C HIS A 234 4.81 4.41 -11.75
N ASP A 235 4.84 3.09 -11.82
CA ASP A 235 4.12 2.30 -12.83
C ASP A 235 2.60 2.21 -12.61
N MET A 236 2.05 2.84 -11.56
CA MET A 236 0.61 2.84 -11.29
C MET A 236 -0.02 4.24 -11.16
N VAL A 237 0.79 5.31 -11.27
CA VAL A 237 0.33 6.69 -11.11
C VAL A 237 0.31 7.48 -12.41
N ASP A 238 -0.39 8.62 -12.42
CA ASP A 238 -0.47 9.50 -13.59
C ASP A 238 0.66 10.52 -13.61
N ILE A 239 1.17 10.88 -12.41
CA ILE A 239 2.32 11.76 -12.19
C ILE A 239 3.12 11.28 -10.99
N PHE A 240 4.44 11.23 -11.14
CA PHE A 240 5.37 10.81 -10.09
C PHE A 240 6.20 11.98 -9.59
N LEU A 241 6.03 12.32 -8.31
CA LEU A 241 6.59 13.48 -7.65
C LEU A 241 7.71 13.07 -6.69
N VAL A 242 8.87 13.68 -6.84
CA VAL A 242 10.04 13.46 -5.97
C VAL A 242 10.28 14.68 -5.10
N LEU A 243 10.23 14.48 -3.77
CA LEU A 243 10.54 15.52 -2.80
C LEU A 243 12.03 15.51 -2.47
N LEU A 244 12.65 16.69 -2.47
CA LEU A 244 14.02 16.95 -2.10
C LEU A 244 14.10 17.84 -0.86
N LEU A 245 15.20 17.72 -0.11
CA LEU A 245 15.59 18.68 0.92
C LEU A 245 16.39 19.81 0.29
N PRO A 246 16.33 21.03 0.86
CA PRO A 246 17.30 22.07 0.56
C PRO A 246 18.65 21.61 1.09
N SER A 247 19.63 21.34 0.23
CA SER A 247 20.96 20.91 0.65
C SER A 247 22.04 21.64 -0.12
N GLY A 248 23.14 21.92 0.55
CA GLY A 248 24.37 22.42 -0.09
C GLY A 248 25.25 21.24 -0.53
N GLY A 249 25.01 20.72 -1.72
CA GLY A 249 26.03 19.96 -2.47
C GLY A 249 26.22 18.47 -2.17
N ASP A 250 26.19 18.00 -0.94
CA ASP A 250 26.57 16.60 -0.59
C ASP A 250 25.44 15.58 -0.67
N GLU A 251 24.18 16.00 -0.64
CA GLU A 251 23.00 15.10 -0.66
C GLU A 251 22.56 14.66 -2.08
N LEU A 252 23.17 15.13 -3.15
CA LEU A 252 23.02 14.54 -4.49
C LEU A 252 23.32 13.04 -4.50
N GLN A 253 24.09 12.55 -3.51
CA GLN A 253 24.40 11.13 -3.34
C GLN A 253 23.31 10.37 -2.55
N GLY A 254 22.44 11.03 -1.80
CA GLY A 254 21.41 10.38 -0.96
C GLY A 254 20.19 9.85 -1.75
N ILE A 255 19.88 10.44 -2.90
CA ILE A 255 18.80 9.97 -3.77
C ILE A 255 19.41 9.16 -4.90
N LYS A 256 19.02 7.90 -5.01
CA LYS A 256 19.45 7.04 -6.10
C LYS A 256 19.12 7.71 -7.44
N LYS A 257 20.12 7.90 -8.31
CA LYS A 257 19.98 8.52 -9.63
C LYS A 257 18.75 8.01 -10.40
N GLY A 258 18.45 6.70 -10.31
CA GLY A 258 17.30 6.08 -10.95
C GLY A 258 15.94 6.62 -10.50
N ILE A 259 15.81 7.16 -9.26
CA ILE A 259 14.53 7.74 -8.80
C ILE A 259 14.29 9.11 -9.45
N ILE A 260 15.34 9.90 -9.61
CA ILE A 260 15.26 11.20 -10.32
C ILE A 260 14.88 11.00 -11.79
N GLU A 261 15.37 9.95 -12.42
CA GLU A 261 15.04 9.59 -13.80
C GLU A 261 13.55 9.18 -13.97
N LEU A 262 12.89 8.74 -12.90
CA LEU A 262 11.46 8.41 -12.89
C LEU A 262 10.57 9.65 -12.66
N ALA A 263 11.11 10.76 -12.16
CA ALA A 263 10.33 11.93 -11.77
C ALA A 263 9.65 12.60 -12.97
N ASP A 264 8.37 12.96 -12.79
CA ASP A 264 7.64 13.88 -13.67
C ASP A 264 7.66 15.31 -13.11
N LEU A 265 7.83 15.43 -11.78
CA LEU A 265 7.93 16.69 -11.05
C LEU A 265 8.89 16.54 -9.88
N ILE A 266 9.82 17.44 -9.72
CA ILE A 266 10.71 17.53 -8.56
C ILE A 266 10.28 18.71 -7.70
N VAL A 267 10.23 18.52 -6.39
CA VAL A 267 9.83 19.58 -5.45
C VAL A 267 10.84 19.67 -4.32
N VAL A 268 11.53 20.79 -4.21
CA VAL A 268 12.38 21.12 -3.07
C VAL A 268 11.49 21.62 -1.94
N ASN A 269 11.33 20.79 -0.91
CA ASN A 269 10.48 21.09 0.25
C ASN A 269 11.30 21.77 1.36
N LYS A 270 10.63 22.20 2.44
CA LYS A 270 11.21 22.90 3.59
C LYS A 270 11.90 24.24 3.24
N ALA A 271 11.44 24.90 2.18
CA ALA A 271 11.91 26.22 1.80
C ALA A 271 11.29 27.30 2.73
N ASP A 272 11.56 27.21 4.01
CA ASP A 272 11.11 28.14 5.03
C ASP A 272 12.30 28.73 5.79
N ASN A 273 12.16 29.98 6.24
CA ASN A 273 13.16 30.73 7.01
C ASN A 273 14.54 30.75 6.30
N ASP A 274 15.58 30.30 7.00
CA ASP A 274 16.98 30.32 6.53
C ASP A 274 17.26 29.32 5.40
N LEU A 275 16.36 28.34 5.19
CA LEU A 275 16.51 27.32 4.15
C LEU A 275 16.03 27.76 2.77
N GLN A 276 15.40 28.95 2.63
CA GLN A 276 14.90 29.41 1.34
C GLN A 276 16.00 29.54 0.28
N LYS A 277 17.12 30.19 0.66
CA LYS A 277 18.28 30.36 -0.25
C LYS A 277 18.87 29.01 -0.66
N ALA A 278 19.01 28.08 0.29
CA ALA A 278 19.48 26.73 -0.01
C ALA A 278 18.52 25.99 -0.96
N ALA A 279 17.20 26.17 -0.80
CA ALA A 279 16.21 25.59 -1.69
C ALA A 279 16.30 26.15 -3.12
N GLU A 280 16.58 27.45 -3.29
CA GLU A 280 16.78 28.08 -4.59
C GLU A 280 18.07 27.57 -5.27
N ILE A 281 19.16 27.38 -4.52
CA ILE A 281 20.40 26.79 -5.02
C ILE A 281 20.11 25.35 -5.49
N THR A 282 19.52 24.52 -4.64
CA THR A 282 19.16 23.14 -4.99
C THR A 282 18.24 23.08 -6.22
N GLN A 283 17.25 23.97 -6.33
CA GLN A 283 16.39 24.05 -7.51
C GLN A 283 17.20 24.28 -8.79
N ASN A 284 18.14 25.23 -8.77
CA ASN A 284 18.95 25.58 -9.93
C ASN A 284 19.92 24.46 -10.32
N GLU A 285 20.53 23.78 -9.34
CA GLU A 285 21.38 22.63 -9.57
C GLU A 285 20.63 21.51 -10.28
N TYR A 286 19.43 21.14 -9.78
CA TYR A 286 18.61 20.11 -10.41
C TYR A 286 18.07 20.52 -11.77
N LYS A 287 17.68 21.77 -11.98
CA LYS A 287 17.30 22.29 -13.32
C LYS A 287 18.46 22.15 -14.30
N THR A 288 19.67 22.53 -13.89
CA THR A 288 20.87 22.41 -14.71
C THR A 288 21.18 20.94 -15.04
N ALA A 289 21.15 20.07 -14.03
CA ALA A 289 21.38 18.65 -14.21
C ALA A 289 20.37 17.97 -15.15
N LEU A 290 19.10 18.30 -15.04
CA LEU A 290 18.04 17.82 -15.92
C LEU A 290 18.22 18.31 -17.36
N HIS A 291 18.61 19.58 -17.54
CA HIS A 291 18.89 20.12 -18.87
C HIS A 291 20.09 19.45 -19.55
N ILE A 292 21.14 19.10 -18.79
CA ILE A 292 22.32 18.39 -19.29
C ILE A 292 21.97 16.94 -19.66
N SER A 293 21.11 16.28 -18.91
CA SER A 293 20.68 14.88 -19.19
C SER A 293 19.83 14.72 -20.46
N GLY A 294 19.35 15.79 -21.03
CA GLY A 294 19.13 16.04 -22.47
C GLY A 294 17.94 15.32 -23.11
N LYS A 295 17.02 14.66 -22.39
CA LYS A 295 15.82 14.09 -23.03
C LYS A 295 14.57 14.32 -22.21
N PRO A 296 13.58 15.07 -22.74
CA PRO A 296 12.26 15.12 -22.14
C PRO A 296 11.64 13.71 -22.15
N LYS A 297 11.25 13.21 -21.00
CA LYS A 297 10.53 11.95 -20.87
C LYS A 297 9.14 12.12 -21.49
N ASN A 298 8.81 11.35 -22.50
CA ASN A 298 7.51 11.42 -23.20
C ASN A 298 7.12 12.81 -23.74
N GLY A 299 8.10 13.67 -24.08
CA GLY A 299 7.84 15.05 -24.58
C GLY A 299 7.48 16.05 -23.49
N PHE A 300 7.69 15.73 -22.22
CA PHE A 300 7.51 16.62 -21.07
C PHE A 300 8.85 16.89 -20.38
N GLU A 301 9.17 18.16 -20.19
CA GLU A 301 10.29 18.56 -19.34
C GLU A 301 9.92 18.38 -17.87
N VAL A 302 10.84 17.83 -17.10
CA VAL A 302 10.68 17.69 -15.65
C VAL A 302 10.89 19.06 -15.02
N GLU A 303 9.84 19.61 -14.39
CA GLU A 303 9.94 20.90 -13.70
C GLU A 303 10.49 20.70 -12.28
N VAL A 304 11.21 21.71 -11.77
CA VAL A 304 11.70 21.73 -10.39
C VAL A 304 11.07 22.93 -9.68
N LEU A 305 10.20 22.67 -8.70
CA LEU A 305 9.49 23.66 -7.93
C LEU A 305 9.97 23.70 -6.47
N ILE A 306 9.68 24.80 -5.78
CA ILE A 306 10.03 24.99 -4.36
C ILE A 306 8.75 25.13 -3.56
N CYS A 307 8.73 24.52 -2.36
CA CYS A 307 7.65 24.74 -1.41
C CYS A 307 8.10 24.70 0.05
N SER A 308 7.28 25.24 0.92
CA SER A 308 7.28 24.97 2.36
C SER A 308 5.96 24.33 2.71
N SER A 309 5.98 23.01 2.93
CA SER A 309 4.79 22.26 3.35
C SER A 309 4.27 22.74 4.70
N LEU A 310 5.17 23.06 5.63
CA LEU A 310 4.82 23.55 6.96
C LEU A 310 4.07 24.88 6.92
N LYS A 311 4.54 25.82 6.09
CA LYS A 311 3.92 27.16 5.92
C LYS A 311 2.89 27.20 4.80
N SER A 312 2.59 26.08 4.16
CA SER A 312 1.67 25.96 3.02
C SER A 312 1.99 26.93 1.87
N LYS A 313 3.26 27.30 1.66
CA LYS A 313 3.74 28.17 0.58
C LYS A 313 4.16 27.34 -0.64
N GLY A 314 3.89 27.82 -1.85
CA GLY A 314 4.28 27.15 -3.09
C GLY A 314 3.39 25.97 -3.53
N LEU A 315 2.51 25.47 -2.65
CA LEU A 315 1.67 24.31 -2.94
C LEU A 315 0.65 24.54 -4.07
N GLU A 316 0.19 25.77 -4.24
CA GLU A 316 -0.73 26.14 -5.34
C GLU A 316 -0.05 26.01 -6.70
N LYS A 317 1.18 26.52 -6.82
CA LYS A 317 1.97 26.38 -8.05
C LYS A 317 2.21 24.91 -8.41
N ILE A 318 2.45 24.06 -7.39
CA ILE A 318 2.60 22.61 -7.58
C ILE A 318 1.31 22.00 -8.11
N TRP A 319 0.17 22.33 -7.52
CA TRP A 319 -1.12 21.84 -7.99
C TRP A 319 -1.46 22.32 -9.41
N ASP A 320 -1.22 23.58 -9.69
CA ASP A 320 -1.46 24.15 -11.01
C ASP A 320 -0.59 23.46 -12.08
N TYR A 321 0.68 23.18 -11.76
CA TYR A 321 1.56 22.38 -12.62
C TYR A 321 0.99 20.97 -12.85
N ILE A 322 0.57 20.26 -11.78
CA ILE A 322 -0.04 18.93 -11.90
C ILE A 322 -1.25 18.97 -12.84
N GLN A 323 -2.12 19.96 -12.68
CA GLN A 323 -3.30 20.11 -13.55
C GLN A 323 -2.91 20.36 -15.01
N VAL A 324 -1.96 21.24 -15.27
CA VAL A 324 -1.44 21.51 -16.62
C VAL A 324 -0.83 20.26 -17.22
N PHE A 325 -0.01 19.53 -16.47
CA PHE A 325 0.61 18.28 -16.90
C PHE A 325 -0.43 17.21 -17.28
N ILE A 326 -1.40 16.95 -16.41
CA ILE A 326 -2.48 16.00 -16.67
C ILE A 326 -3.35 16.40 -17.85
N ASN A 327 -3.70 17.69 -17.97
CA ASN A 327 -4.48 18.19 -19.09
C ASN A 327 -3.72 18.05 -20.42
N LYS A 328 -2.42 18.31 -20.42
CA LYS A 328 -1.55 18.12 -21.60
C LYS A 328 -1.48 16.63 -21.98
N LYS A 329 -1.32 15.71 -21.01
CA LYS A 329 -1.38 14.26 -21.26
C LYS A 329 -2.73 13.84 -21.84
N LYS A 330 -3.85 14.36 -21.32
CA LYS A 330 -5.20 14.08 -21.85
C LYS A 330 -5.37 14.59 -23.27
N LYS A 331 -4.88 15.80 -23.57
CA LYS A 331 -4.95 16.42 -24.91
C LYS A 331 -4.13 15.64 -25.95
N ASN A 332 -2.98 15.11 -25.54
CA ASN A 332 -2.09 14.32 -26.40
C ASN A 332 -2.47 12.83 -26.43
N HIS A 333 -3.57 12.43 -25.78
CA HIS A 333 -4.02 11.05 -25.65
C HIS A 333 -3.07 10.10 -24.89
N THR A 334 -1.94 10.60 -24.37
CA THR A 334 -0.96 9.80 -23.62
C THR A 334 -1.49 9.35 -22.27
N PHE A 335 -2.39 10.11 -21.65
CA PHE A 335 -3.02 9.76 -20.36
C PHE A 335 -3.72 8.38 -20.41
N PHE A 336 -4.47 8.12 -21.45
CA PHE A 336 -5.20 6.86 -21.61
C PHE A 336 -4.29 5.71 -22.04
N SER A 337 -3.34 5.97 -22.94
CA SER A 337 -2.37 4.95 -23.37
C SER A 337 -1.47 4.51 -22.23
N ASP A 338 -1.02 5.44 -21.37
CA ASP A 338 -0.21 5.13 -20.20
C ASP A 338 -1.00 4.24 -19.23
N ARG A 339 -2.26 4.59 -18.91
CA ARG A 339 -3.11 3.76 -18.05
C ARG A 339 -3.39 2.38 -18.64
N GLN A 340 -3.53 2.26 -19.97
CA GLN A 340 -3.65 0.95 -20.62
C GLN A 340 -2.36 0.13 -20.49
N SER A 341 -1.21 0.77 -20.63
CA SER A 341 0.09 0.11 -20.45
C SER A 341 0.28 -0.34 -19.00
N GLN A 342 -0.04 0.52 -18.03
CA GLN A 342 -0.05 0.19 -16.61
C GLN A 342 -0.97 -0.99 -16.28
N LEU A 343 -2.17 -1.03 -16.87
CA LEU A 343 -3.11 -2.13 -16.69
C LEU A 343 -2.57 -3.46 -17.24
N LYS A 344 -1.94 -3.43 -18.43
CA LYS A 344 -1.30 -4.62 -19.02
C LYS A 344 -0.15 -5.13 -18.15
N GLU A 345 0.69 -4.22 -17.68
CA GLU A 345 1.82 -4.57 -16.82
C GLU A 345 1.36 -5.13 -15.49
N TRP A 346 0.35 -4.50 -14.85
CA TRP A 346 -0.27 -5.02 -13.65
C TRP A 346 -0.86 -6.42 -13.86
N MET A 347 -1.53 -6.67 -14.99
CA MET A 347 -2.06 -7.99 -15.34
C MET A 347 -0.95 -9.04 -15.39
N TRP A 348 0.16 -8.75 -16.10
CA TRP A 348 1.29 -9.69 -16.19
C TRP A 348 1.96 -9.92 -14.83
N ASN A 349 2.18 -8.88 -14.05
CA ASN A 349 2.74 -8.99 -12.70
C ASN A 349 1.83 -9.81 -11.78
N SER A 350 0.51 -9.66 -11.91
CA SER A 350 -0.47 -10.47 -11.17
C SER A 350 -0.45 -11.94 -11.59
N ILE A 351 -0.26 -12.24 -12.88
CA ILE A 351 -0.10 -13.60 -13.40
C ILE A 351 1.17 -14.23 -12.81
N TYR A 352 2.33 -13.54 -12.92
CA TYR A 352 3.60 -14.05 -12.38
C TYR A 352 3.49 -14.32 -10.88
N GLN A 353 2.88 -13.42 -10.13
CA GLN A 353 2.68 -13.61 -8.70
C GLN A 353 1.77 -14.81 -8.41
N THR A 354 0.65 -14.94 -9.11
CA THR A 354 -0.29 -16.05 -8.93
C THR A 354 0.37 -17.39 -9.24
N VAL A 355 1.13 -17.48 -10.34
CA VAL A 355 1.90 -18.68 -10.71
C VAL A 355 2.93 -19.01 -9.63
N ASN A 356 3.66 -18.00 -9.14
CA ASN A 356 4.65 -18.18 -8.09
C ASN A 356 4.02 -18.66 -6.77
N GLU A 357 2.86 -18.13 -6.38
CA GLU A 357 2.10 -18.58 -5.22
C GLU A 357 1.60 -20.03 -5.39
N MET A 358 1.11 -20.40 -6.57
CA MET A 358 0.72 -21.78 -6.90
C MET A 358 1.91 -22.71 -6.80
N ILE A 359 3.04 -22.36 -7.40
CA ILE A 359 4.29 -23.12 -7.33
C ILE A 359 4.67 -23.33 -5.87
N ASN A 360 4.77 -22.29 -5.07
CA ASN A 360 5.21 -22.36 -3.67
C ASN A 360 4.25 -23.18 -2.79
N SER A 361 2.93 -23.09 -2.99
CA SER A 361 1.94 -23.81 -2.20
C SER A 361 1.98 -25.32 -2.43
N ASP A 362 2.27 -25.76 -3.64
CA ASP A 362 2.29 -27.18 -4.01
C ASP A 362 3.69 -27.79 -3.87
N LEU A 363 4.74 -26.99 -4.10
CA LEU A 363 6.14 -27.44 -4.01
C LEU A 363 6.55 -27.80 -2.58
N SER A 364 6.11 -27.01 -1.57
CA SER A 364 6.47 -27.29 -0.18
C SER A 364 5.96 -28.64 0.34
N LYS A 365 4.94 -29.22 -0.30
CA LYS A 365 4.29 -30.49 0.07
C LYS A 365 4.72 -31.67 -0.78
N ASN A 366 5.40 -31.44 -1.92
CA ASN A 366 5.69 -32.47 -2.88
C ASN A 366 7.03 -33.18 -2.58
N GLU A 367 6.98 -34.49 -2.32
CA GLU A 367 8.17 -35.32 -2.01
C GLU A 367 9.23 -35.30 -3.13
N PHE A 368 8.81 -35.25 -4.39
CA PHE A 368 9.74 -35.18 -5.52
C PHE A 368 10.62 -33.94 -5.46
N ILE A 369 10.01 -32.80 -5.12
CA ILE A 369 10.72 -31.53 -5.04
C ILE A 369 11.65 -31.49 -3.84
N LYS A 370 11.20 -32.00 -2.68
CA LYS A 370 12.09 -32.17 -1.51
C LYS A 370 13.31 -33.03 -1.83
N LYS A 371 13.12 -34.13 -2.58
CA LYS A 371 14.24 -34.97 -3.02
C LYS A 371 15.21 -34.25 -3.97
N ILE A 372 14.71 -33.39 -4.86
CA ILE A 372 15.56 -32.61 -5.74
C ILE A 372 16.34 -31.57 -4.91
N GLN A 373 15.69 -30.86 -3.98
CA GLN A 373 16.35 -29.89 -3.12
C GLN A 373 17.48 -30.54 -2.31
N LEU A 374 17.22 -31.65 -1.65
CA LEU A 374 18.25 -32.41 -0.92
C LEU A 374 19.45 -32.78 -1.82
N LYS A 375 19.21 -33.20 -3.07
CA LYS A 375 20.30 -33.50 -4.01
C LYS A 375 21.11 -32.27 -4.42
N VAL A 376 20.51 -31.10 -4.45
CA VAL A 376 21.22 -29.84 -4.68
C VAL A 376 22.04 -29.46 -3.46
N ASP A 377 21.46 -29.57 -2.26
CA ASP A 377 22.13 -29.28 -0.99
C ASP A 377 23.35 -30.18 -0.79
N ASP A 378 23.20 -31.47 -1.10
CA ASP A 378 24.30 -32.47 -1.11
C ASP A 378 25.30 -32.28 -2.25
N LYS A 379 25.14 -31.29 -3.14
CA LYS A 379 25.96 -31.07 -4.35
C LYS A 379 25.96 -32.25 -5.34
N LYS A 380 24.97 -33.18 -5.23
CA LYS A 380 24.79 -34.34 -6.12
C LYS A 380 24.04 -33.99 -7.40
N LEU A 381 23.41 -32.81 -7.46
CA LEU A 381 22.69 -32.33 -8.62
C LEU A 381 23.00 -30.84 -8.82
N SER A 382 23.34 -30.45 -10.05
CA SER A 382 23.56 -29.04 -10.37
C SER A 382 22.24 -28.26 -10.30
N VAL A 383 22.29 -26.99 -9.88
CA VAL A 383 21.13 -26.08 -9.85
C VAL A 383 20.43 -26.02 -11.20
N PHE A 384 21.21 -25.94 -12.30
CA PHE A 384 20.68 -25.90 -13.66
C PHE A 384 19.83 -27.14 -13.99
N ARG A 385 20.34 -28.33 -13.66
CA ARG A 385 19.62 -29.59 -13.90
C ARG A 385 18.39 -29.72 -12.98
N ALA A 386 18.52 -29.29 -11.74
CA ALA A 386 17.39 -29.25 -10.79
C ALA A 386 16.26 -28.36 -11.30
N THR A 387 16.59 -27.14 -11.76
CA THR A 387 15.62 -26.21 -12.35
C THR A 387 14.88 -26.84 -13.52
N GLN A 388 15.61 -27.46 -14.44
CA GLN A 388 15.03 -28.12 -15.62
C GLN A 388 14.06 -29.28 -15.21
N LEU A 389 14.45 -30.10 -14.24
CA LEU A 389 13.60 -31.18 -13.73
C LEU A 389 12.34 -30.65 -13.04
N MET A 390 12.48 -29.59 -12.24
CA MET A 390 11.35 -28.95 -11.59
C MET A 390 10.39 -28.30 -12.60
N CYS A 391 10.89 -27.57 -13.58
CA CYS A 391 10.07 -26.99 -14.64
C CYS A 391 9.30 -28.06 -15.42
N ASN A 392 9.98 -29.14 -15.82
CA ASN A 392 9.33 -30.25 -16.53
C ASN A 392 8.24 -30.94 -15.66
N PHE A 393 8.48 -31.09 -14.37
CA PHE A 393 7.49 -31.64 -13.43
C PHE A 393 6.26 -30.74 -13.32
N LEU A 394 6.45 -29.42 -13.19
CA LEU A 394 5.37 -28.45 -13.11
C LEU A 394 4.51 -28.43 -14.37
N LEU A 395 5.15 -28.42 -15.54
CA LEU A 395 4.46 -28.41 -16.83
C LEU A 395 3.64 -29.71 -17.05
N LYS A 396 4.15 -30.88 -16.60
CA LYS A 396 3.44 -32.15 -16.78
C LYS A 396 2.26 -32.36 -15.83
N ASN A 397 2.25 -31.72 -14.67
CA ASN A 397 1.23 -31.97 -13.63
C ASN A 397 0.16 -30.88 -13.50
N LYS A 398 0.22 -29.78 -14.27
CA LYS A 398 -0.74 -28.65 -14.15
C LYS A 398 -1.35 -28.16 -15.47
N PHE A 399 -1.01 -28.78 -16.62
CA PHE A 399 -1.66 -28.51 -17.91
C PHE A 399 -2.14 -29.81 -18.53
#